data_be8487d49b35bd49c022ae5d8be4cacf
#
_entry.id   be8487d49b35bd49c022ae5d8be4cacf
#
_cell.length_a   1.000
_cell.length_b   1.000
_cell.length_c   1.000
_cell.angle_alpha   90.00
_cell.angle_beta   90.00
_cell.angle_gamma   90.00
#
_symmetry.space_group_name_H-M   'P 1'
#
loop_
_entity.id
_entity.type
_entity.pdbx_description
1 polymer ?
#
loop_
_entity_poly.entity_id
_entity_poly.type
_entity_poly.pdbx_seq_one_letter_code
_entity_poly.pdbx_strand_id
1 'polypeptide(L)'
;MRADRGRPGRVDRRGLERGKSLTAITPMAEARARVLGRFEGDVRRVRIQPLAATPTLEVQLEDGSGRIRALFLGRRGIAGIECGRHLVIEGTPVASERGLTLYNPAYELR
;
A
#
# COMPACT_ATOMS: atom_id res chain seq x y z
N MET A 1 12.83 22.29 13.67
CA MET A 1 12.39 21.76 13.76
C MET A 1 11.85 21.66 13.43
N ARG A 2 11.90 21.35 13.38
CA ARG A 2 11.33 20.83 13.20
C ARG A 2 10.49 20.74 13.44
N ALA A 3 10.05 20.94 13.35
CA ALA A 3 9.19 20.70 13.57
C ALA A 3 8.45 20.24 13.57
N ASP A 4 8.10 20.04 13.52
CA ASP A 4 7.37 19.35 13.49
C ASP A 4 7.41 18.76 13.05
N ARG A 5 7.94 18.80 12.89
CA ARG A 5 7.99 18.02 12.54
C ARG A 5 7.46 17.31 12.88
N GLY A 6 7.25 17.42 12.77
CA GLY A 6 6.61 16.70 13.12
C GLY A 6 6.12 15.87 13.87
N ARG A 7 5.46 15.50 13.90
CA ARG A 7 5.06 14.53 14.57
C ARG A 7 5.46 13.30 14.01
N PRO A 8 6.59 12.82 14.35
CA PRO A 8 7.11 11.57 13.83
C PRO A 8 6.14 10.47 14.14
N GLY A 9 6.02 9.57 13.26
CA GLY A 9 5.18 8.43 13.44
C GLY A 9 3.74 8.64 13.16
N ARG A 10 3.39 9.87 12.80
CA ARG A 10 2.05 10.11 12.53
C ARG A 10 1.73 9.76 11.13
N VAL A 11 0.81 8.86 10.95
CA VAL A 11 0.35 8.44 9.64
C VAL A 11 -1.13 8.70 9.61
N ASP A 12 -1.61 9.47 8.65
CA ASP A 12 -3.01 9.69 8.64
C ASP A 12 -3.69 8.59 7.87
N ARG A 13 -4.98 8.57 7.88
CA ARG A 13 -5.73 7.53 7.31
C ARG A 13 -5.64 7.45 5.88
N ARG A 14 -5.36 8.48 5.26
CA ARG A 14 -5.33 8.53 3.85
C ARG A 14 -3.98 8.63 3.30
N GLY A 15 -2.94 8.56 4.09
CA GLY A 15 -1.66 8.78 3.54
C GLY A 15 -0.55 8.26 4.36
N LEU A 16 0.62 8.48 3.86
CA LEU A 16 1.84 8.07 4.48
C LEU A 16 2.25 9.12 5.49
N GLU A 17 3.24 8.77 6.28
CA GLU A 17 3.75 9.67 7.26
C GLU A 17 4.24 10.92 6.57
N ARG A 18 3.70 12.06 6.98
CA ARG A 18 3.99 13.26 6.33
C ARG A 18 5.34 13.80 6.59
N GLY A 19 5.98 14.21 5.57
CA GLY A 19 7.26 14.84 5.67
C GLY A 19 8.38 13.99 6.11
N LYS A 20 8.13 12.72 6.32
CA LYS A 20 9.13 11.90 6.79
C LYS A 20 9.00 10.58 6.25
N SER A 21 9.29 10.40 5.04
CA SER A 21 9.30 9.10 4.47
C SER A 21 10.63 8.50 4.82
N LEU A 22 10.59 7.48 5.62
CA LEU A 22 11.81 6.82 6.02
C LEU A 22 12.31 5.84 5.01
N THR A 23 11.49 5.58 4.00
CA THR A 23 11.78 4.53 3.04
C THR A 23 11.74 5.08 1.64
N ALA A 24 12.80 4.87 0.90
CA ALA A 24 12.81 5.24 -0.49
C ALA A 24 11.91 4.29 -1.26
N ILE A 25 11.45 4.72 -2.42
CA ILE A 25 10.64 3.87 -3.29
C ILE A 25 11.48 2.69 -3.73
N THR A 26 10.93 1.50 -3.56
CA THR A 26 11.57 0.25 -3.94
C THR A 26 10.84 -0.32 -5.15
N PRO A 27 11.55 -0.75 -6.18
CA PRO A 27 10.89 -1.44 -7.27
C PRO A 27 10.19 -2.69 -6.77
N MET A 28 9.00 -2.94 -7.27
CA MET A 28 8.22 -4.06 -6.76
C MET A 28 8.91 -5.40 -6.98
N ALA A 29 9.72 -5.51 -8.02
CA ALA A 29 10.47 -6.74 -8.24
C ALA A 29 11.48 -7.00 -7.13
N GLU A 30 11.84 -5.97 -6.37
CA GLU A 30 12.81 -6.10 -5.30
C GLU A 30 12.18 -6.16 -3.93
N ALA A 31 10.87 -6.19 -3.87
CA ALA A 31 10.19 -6.29 -2.59
C ALA A 31 10.54 -7.61 -1.91
N ARG A 32 10.68 -7.57 -0.60
CA ARG A 32 11.01 -8.75 0.17
C ARG A 32 10.04 -8.94 1.31
N ALA A 33 9.66 -10.17 1.54
CA ALA A 33 8.79 -10.50 2.66
C ALA A 33 9.46 -10.08 3.95
N ARG A 34 8.66 -9.48 4.82
CA ARG A 34 9.09 -9.04 6.16
C ARG A 34 10.05 -7.86 6.19
N VAL A 35 10.22 -7.20 5.07
CA VAL A 35 11.06 -6.01 5.00
C VAL A 35 10.18 -4.84 4.65
N LEU A 36 10.12 -3.84 5.50
CA LEU A 36 9.33 -2.65 5.26
C LEU A 36 9.75 -2.03 3.94
N GLY A 37 8.77 -1.69 3.11
CA GLY A 37 9.05 -1.09 1.83
C GLY A 37 8.02 -0.06 1.47
N ARG A 38 8.39 0.78 0.53
CA ARG A 38 7.52 1.81 -0.01
C ARG A 38 7.48 1.59 -1.50
N PHE A 39 6.27 1.40 -2.02
CA PHE A 39 6.09 1.01 -3.42
C PHE A 39 5.16 1.96 -4.12
N GLU A 40 5.44 2.22 -5.37
CA GLU A 40 4.64 3.16 -6.15
C GLU A 40 4.28 2.50 -7.47
N GLY A 41 3.03 2.55 -7.85
CA GLY A 41 2.62 1.93 -9.08
C GLY A 41 1.20 2.28 -9.46
N ASP A 42 0.76 1.67 -10.54
CA ASP A 42 -0.59 1.89 -11.04
C ASP A 42 -1.52 0.80 -10.57
N VAL A 43 -2.73 1.20 -10.21
CA VAL A 43 -3.76 0.26 -9.83
C VAL A 43 -4.25 -0.45 -11.08
N ARG A 44 -4.06 -1.77 -11.12
CA ARG A 44 -4.46 -2.56 -12.28
C ARG A 44 -5.74 -3.32 -12.04
N ARG A 45 -6.08 -3.56 -10.79
CA ARG A 45 -7.26 -4.33 -10.48
C ARG A 45 -7.75 -3.99 -9.10
N VAL A 46 -9.05 -3.86 -8.96
CA VAL A 46 -9.69 -3.59 -7.68
C VAL A 46 -10.86 -4.54 -7.57
N ARG A 47 -10.97 -5.23 -6.46
CA ARG A 47 -12.15 -6.05 -6.26
C ARG A 47 -12.40 -6.25 -4.77
N ILE A 48 -13.61 -6.65 -4.45
CA ILE A 48 -14.02 -6.89 -3.09
C ILE A 48 -14.19 -8.38 -2.94
N GLN A 49 -13.57 -8.93 -1.92
CA GLN A 49 -13.77 -10.34 -1.63
C GLN A 49 -13.68 -10.54 -0.14
N PRO A 50 -14.38 -11.56 0.37
CA PRO A 50 -14.32 -11.80 1.80
C PRO A 50 -13.00 -12.46 2.17
N LEU A 51 -12.51 -12.10 3.34
CA LEU A 51 -11.37 -12.76 3.92
C LEU A 51 -11.81 -13.07 5.34
N ALA A 52 -11.95 -14.37 5.64
CA ALA A 52 -12.46 -14.79 6.93
C ALA A 52 -13.78 -14.08 7.25
N ALA A 53 -14.67 -14.03 6.29
CA ALA A 53 -15.99 -13.44 6.42
C ALA A 53 -15.98 -11.92 6.59
N THR A 54 -14.84 -11.29 6.42
CA THR A 54 -14.72 -9.84 6.50
C THR A 54 -14.63 -9.28 5.09
N PRO A 55 -15.45 -8.30 4.71
CA PRO A 55 -15.29 -7.68 3.40
C PRO A 55 -13.89 -7.11 3.31
N THR A 56 -13.26 -7.29 2.17
CA THR A 56 -11.88 -6.85 2.01
C THR A 56 -11.72 -6.28 0.62
N LEU A 57 -11.13 -5.11 0.56
CA LEU A 57 -10.83 -4.48 -0.72
C LEU A 57 -9.46 -4.94 -1.14
N GLU A 58 -9.39 -5.59 -2.28
CA GLU A 58 -8.13 -6.07 -2.83
C GLU A 58 -7.71 -5.15 -3.97
N VAL A 59 -6.49 -4.64 -3.89
CA VAL A 59 -5.96 -3.74 -4.90
C VAL A 59 -4.66 -4.32 -5.41
N GLN A 60 -4.56 -4.48 -6.71
CA GLN A 60 -3.35 -4.99 -7.31
C GLN A 60 -2.62 -3.84 -7.99
N LEU A 61 -1.35 -3.66 -7.66
CA LEU A 61 -0.53 -2.60 -8.22
C LEU A 61 0.61 -3.17 -9.01
N GLU A 62 1.02 -2.43 -10.02
CA GLU A 62 2.15 -2.78 -10.86
C GLU A 62 2.98 -1.55 -11.15
N ASP A 63 4.29 -1.72 -11.25
CA ASP A 63 5.18 -0.62 -11.54
C ASP A 63 6.08 -0.89 -12.75
N GLY A 64 5.78 -1.94 -13.49
CA GLY A 64 6.61 -2.29 -14.63
C GLY A 64 7.70 -3.29 -14.27
N SER A 65 8.09 -3.37 -13.04
CA SER A 65 9.10 -4.34 -12.61
C SER A 65 8.45 -5.54 -11.95
N GLY A 66 7.27 -5.38 -11.39
CA GLY A 66 6.59 -6.45 -10.69
C GLY A 66 5.24 -5.98 -10.23
N ARG A 67 4.63 -6.75 -9.35
CA ARG A 67 3.31 -6.42 -8.82
C ARG A 67 3.22 -6.76 -7.35
N ILE A 68 2.35 -6.04 -6.66
CA ILE A 68 2.11 -6.23 -5.26
C ILE A 68 0.62 -6.10 -5.04
N ARG A 69 0.12 -6.85 -4.09
CA ARG A 69 -1.27 -6.82 -3.74
C ARG A 69 -1.45 -6.17 -2.37
N ALA A 70 -2.39 -5.26 -2.28
CA ALA A 70 -2.73 -4.62 -1.01
C ALA A 70 -4.13 -5.05 -0.62
N LEU A 71 -4.32 -5.39 0.64
CA LEU A 71 -5.62 -5.79 1.16
C LEU A 71 -6.02 -4.82 2.26
N PHE A 72 -7.18 -4.20 2.08
CA PHE A 72 -7.73 -3.28 3.09
C PHE A 72 -8.92 -3.98 3.74
N LEU A 73 -8.69 -4.50 4.93
CA LEU A 73 -9.69 -5.29 5.62
C LEU A 73 -10.83 -4.41 6.12
N GLY A 74 -12.03 -4.92 5.99
CA GLY A 74 -13.20 -4.19 6.45
C GLY A 74 -13.63 -3.06 5.54
N ARG A 75 -13.01 -2.92 4.37
CA ARG A 75 -13.36 -1.84 3.45
C ARG A 75 -13.97 -2.42 2.19
N ARG A 76 -14.96 -1.72 1.67
CA ARG A 76 -15.54 -2.13 0.39
C ARG A 76 -15.13 -1.19 -0.71
N GLY A 77 -14.48 -0.10 -0.36
CA GLY A 77 -13.97 0.84 -1.31
C GLY A 77 -13.22 1.92 -0.60
N ILE A 78 -12.33 2.57 -1.30
CA ILE A 78 -11.59 3.71 -0.80
C ILE A 78 -11.65 4.76 -1.88
N ALA A 79 -12.11 5.95 -1.53
CA ALA A 79 -12.26 7.02 -2.50
C ALA A 79 -10.94 7.25 -3.21
N GLY A 80 -10.96 7.26 -4.53
CA GLY A 80 -9.77 7.52 -5.32
C GLY A 80 -8.96 6.30 -5.69
N ILE A 81 -9.21 5.17 -5.06
CA ILE A 81 -8.50 3.95 -5.44
C ILE A 81 -9.34 3.23 -6.47
N GLU A 82 -8.91 3.31 -7.71
CA GLU A 82 -9.61 2.70 -8.83
C GLU A 82 -8.60 2.42 -9.92
N CYS A 83 -8.97 1.58 -10.85
CA CYS A 83 -8.05 1.18 -11.91
C CYS A 83 -7.52 2.39 -12.64
N GLY A 84 -6.21 2.37 -12.90
CA GLY A 84 -5.56 3.47 -13.59
C GLY A 84 -5.01 4.53 -12.67
N ARG A 85 -5.38 4.51 -11.39
CA ARG A 85 -4.88 5.52 -10.48
C ARG A 85 -3.48 5.18 -10.02
N HIS A 86 -2.66 6.19 -9.87
CA HIS A 86 -1.31 6.00 -9.39
C HIS A 86 -1.32 6.09 -7.85
N LEU A 87 -0.65 5.16 -7.22
CA LEU A 87 -0.76 5.00 -5.78
C LEU A 87 0.59 4.66 -5.17
N VAL A 88 0.85 5.23 -4.00
CA VAL A 88 2.02 4.86 -3.23
C VAL A 88 1.51 4.11 -2.00
N ILE A 89 2.12 2.99 -1.69
CA ILE A 89 1.78 2.24 -0.49
C ILE A 89 3.05 1.93 0.29
N GLU A 90 2.87 1.82 1.59
CA GLU A 90 4.01 1.52 2.44
C GLU A 90 3.58 0.51 3.48
N GLY A 91 4.41 -0.50 3.66
CA GLY A 91 4.12 -1.55 4.63
C GLY A 91 5.11 -2.67 4.51
N THR A 92 4.88 -3.71 5.30
CA THR A 92 5.77 -4.86 5.33
C THR A 92 5.09 -6.00 4.60
N PRO A 93 5.64 -6.43 3.47
CA PRO A 93 5.01 -7.48 2.69
C PRO A 93 5.02 -8.82 3.40
N VAL A 94 3.99 -9.60 3.12
CA VAL A 94 3.87 -10.96 3.60
C VAL A 94 3.78 -11.86 2.39
N ALA A 95 4.54 -12.92 2.36
CA ALA A 95 4.50 -13.86 1.26
C ALA A 95 3.23 -14.68 1.33
N SER A 96 2.60 -14.91 0.19
CA SER A 96 1.43 -15.74 0.11
C SER A 96 1.47 -16.48 -1.22
N GLU A 97 0.52 -17.38 -1.40
CA GLU A 97 0.44 -18.14 -2.65
C GLU A 97 0.25 -17.23 -3.85
N ARG A 98 -0.28 -16.05 -3.61
CA ARG A 98 -0.58 -15.14 -4.71
C ARG A 98 0.45 -14.02 -4.80
N GLY A 99 1.61 -14.21 -4.22
CA GLY A 99 2.66 -13.23 -4.26
C GLY A 99 2.73 -12.42 -2.98
N LEU A 100 3.43 -11.31 -3.04
CA LEU A 100 3.60 -10.49 -1.86
C LEU A 100 2.36 -9.65 -1.63
N THR A 101 1.95 -9.57 -0.38
CA THR A 101 0.73 -8.88 0.02
C THR A 101 1.02 -7.95 1.18
N LEU A 102 0.47 -6.74 1.11
CA LEU A 102 0.50 -5.82 2.22
C LEU A 102 -0.90 -5.75 2.82
N TYR A 103 -1.00 -5.93 4.12
CA TYR A 103 -2.29 -5.85 4.81
C TYR A 103 -2.44 -4.46 5.42
N ASN A 104 -3.50 -3.77 5.04
CA ASN A 104 -3.81 -2.43 5.55
C ASN A 104 -2.61 -1.49 5.46
N PRO A 105 -1.98 -1.38 4.29
CA PRO A 105 -0.82 -0.50 4.19
C PRO A 105 -1.21 0.96 4.30
N ALA A 106 -0.26 1.79 4.68
CA ALA A 106 -0.44 3.22 4.53
C ALA A 106 -0.42 3.52 3.04
N TYR A 107 -1.13 4.53 2.60
CA TYR A 107 -1.20 4.81 1.19
C TYR A 107 -1.32 6.30 0.91
N GLU A 108 -0.96 6.67 -0.30
CA GLU A 108 -1.07 8.04 -0.74
C GLU A 108 -1.48 8.03 -2.21
N LEU A 109 -2.53 8.75 -2.54
CA LEU A 109 -2.97 8.86 -3.92
C LEU A 109 -2.12 9.88 -4.65
N ARG A 110 -1.76 9.58 -5.86
CA ARG A 110 -0.95 10.48 -6.67
C ARG A 110 -1.70 11.03 -7.85
#